data_bd058b79b316554f044a0968c7b987ec
#
_entry.id   bd058b79b316554f044a0968c7b987ec
#
_cell.length_a   1.000
_cell.length_b   1.000
_cell.length_c   1.000
_cell.angle_alpha   90.00
_cell.angle_beta   90.00
_cell.angle_gamma   90.00
#
_symmetry.space_group_name_H-M   'P 1'
#
loop_
_entity.id
_entity.type
_entity.pdbx_description
1 polymer ?
#
loop_
_entity_poly.entity_id
_entity_poly.type
_entity_poly.pdbx_seq_one_letter_code
_entity_poly.pdbx_strand_id
1 'polypeptide(L)'
;MSFFKELFHKTEQILWSVFLKPFFFSFDPEKVHHFVVGAMKLFSPIFYLRKSFYHFKLSGKNHPSLEKEVFGIKFPNPVGLAAGFDKNAEVYKQMSSLGFGFIEIGTVTPVAQDGNPKKRIFRLVNDNALINRLGFNNDGVDKIVDRLRNKGNVIIGGNIGKNKVTPNENAKDDYLICFKALYDHVDYLSLIHIWRCR
;
A
#
# COMPACT_ATOMS: atom_id res chain seq x y z
N MET A 1 19.72 17.14 -22.11
CA MET A 1 18.56 16.61 -21.35
C MET A 1 18.95 15.58 -20.28
N SER A 2 20.09 14.89 -20.42
CA SER A 2 20.66 13.95 -19.43
C SER A 2 21.17 14.65 -18.16
N PHE A 3 22.00 15.69 -18.30
CA PHE A 3 22.63 16.41 -17.19
C PHE A 3 21.64 17.00 -16.16
N PHE A 4 20.58 17.67 -16.61
CA PHE A 4 19.56 18.24 -15.72
C PHE A 4 18.76 17.15 -14.96
N LYS A 5 18.54 16.00 -15.59
CA LYS A 5 17.89 14.87 -14.89
C LYS A 5 18.81 14.28 -13.80
N GLU A 6 20.07 14.13 -14.10
CA GLU A 6 21.06 13.61 -13.17
C GLU A 6 21.27 14.57 -11.97
N LEU A 7 21.33 15.88 -12.27
CA LEU A 7 21.41 16.91 -11.24
C LEU A 7 20.17 16.92 -10.34
N PHE A 8 18.99 16.79 -10.94
CA PHE A 8 17.72 16.72 -10.22
C PHE A 8 17.66 15.50 -9.29
N HIS A 9 18.05 14.31 -9.79
CA HIS A 9 18.09 13.11 -8.94
C HIS A 9 19.10 13.22 -7.81
N LYS A 10 20.27 13.81 -8.05
CA LYS A 10 21.26 14.05 -6.99
C LYS A 10 20.73 15.00 -5.90
N THR A 11 20.04 16.07 -6.31
CA THR A 11 19.45 17.02 -5.33
C THR A 11 18.32 16.36 -4.52
N GLU A 12 17.47 15.55 -5.14
CA GLU A 12 16.43 14.78 -4.42
C GLU A 12 17.06 13.78 -3.42
N GLN A 13 18.13 13.09 -3.81
CA GLN A 13 18.83 12.15 -2.93
C GLN A 13 19.48 12.86 -1.74
N ILE A 14 20.11 14.02 -1.96
CA ILE A 14 20.71 14.83 -0.89
C ILE A 14 19.62 15.34 0.06
N LEU A 15 18.55 15.92 -0.49
CA LEU A 15 17.41 16.40 0.31
C LEU A 15 16.83 15.29 1.18
N TRP A 16 16.67 14.10 0.61
CA TRP A 16 16.16 12.94 1.35
C TRP A 16 17.15 12.48 2.42
N SER A 17 18.40 12.21 2.05
CA SER A 17 19.37 11.57 2.94
C SER A 17 19.84 12.49 4.08
N VAL A 18 20.00 13.79 3.80
CA VAL A 18 20.57 14.74 4.75
C VAL A 18 19.50 15.41 5.61
N PHE A 19 18.33 15.68 5.06
CA PHE A 19 17.30 16.45 5.76
C PHE A 19 16.05 15.62 6.11
N LEU A 20 15.38 15.05 5.10
CA LEU A 20 14.08 14.43 5.32
C LEU A 20 14.17 13.12 6.10
N LYS A 21 15.11 12.25 5.74
CA LYS A 21 15.27 10.97 6.44
C LYS A 21 15.62 11.15 7.92
N PRO A 22 16.64 11.93 8.32
CA PRO A 22 16.93 12.18 9.74
C PRO A 22 15.75 12.80 10.48
N PHE A 23 15.07 13.77 9.87
CA PHE A 23 13.88 14.39 10.44
C PHE A 23 12.77 13.38 10.71
N PHE A 24 12.34 12.60 9.71
CA PHE A 24 11.29 11.61 9.89
C PHE A 24 11.71 10.44 10.79
N PHE A 25 12.99 10.13 10.84
CA PHE A 25 13.50 9.05 11.69
C PHE A 25 13.60 9.44 13.16
N SER A 26 13.55 10.73 13.51
CA SER A 26 13.45 11.19 14.91
C SER A 26 12.07 10.95 15.53
N PHE A 27 11.04 10.67 14.70
CA PHE A 27 9.68 10.41 15.17
C PHE A 27 9.32 8.94 15.13
N ASP A 28 8.30 8.58 15.90
CA ASP A 28 7.72 7.23 15.88
C ASP A 28 7.28 6.83 14.46
N PRO A 29 7.64 5.63 13.97
CA PRO A 29 7.37 5.21 12.60
C PRO A 29 5.87 5.21 12.23
N GLU A 30 5.01 4.81 13.17
CA GLU A 30 3.57 4.76 12.93
C GLU A 30 2.97 6.18 12.83
N LYS A 31 3.46 7.12 13.65
CA LYS A 31 3.05 8.53 13.54
C LYS A 31 3.47 9.14 12.21
N VAL A 32 4.69 8.85 11.76
CA VAL A 32 5.18 9.29 10.43
C VAL A 32 4.32 8.72 9.31
N HIS A 33 3.97 7.43 9.39
CA HIS A 33 3.09 6.81 8.41
C HIS A 33 1.73 7.52 8.32
N HIS A 34 1.06 7.74 9.45
CA HIS A 34 -0.21 8.47 9.49
C HIS A 34 -0.10 9.90 8.97
N PHE A 35 0.99 10.60 9.29
CA PHE A 35 1.26 11.94 8.77
C PHE A 35 1.40 11.92 7.24
N VAL A 36 2.17 10.98 6.68
CA VAL A 36 2.36 10.85 5.23
C VAL A 36 1.04 10.51 4.54
N VAL A 37 0.27 9.56 5.05
CA VAL A 37 -1.06 9.22 4.52
C VAL A 37 -2.00 10.43 4.56
N GLY A 38 -2.02 11.18 5.65
CA GLY A 38 -2.80 12.41 5.77
C GLY A 38 -2.37 13.48 4.75
N ALA A 39 -1.07 13.68 4.58
CA ALA A 39 -0.53 14.60 3.59
C ALA A 39 -0.89 14.17 2.15
N MET A 40 -0.81 12.87 1.83
CA MET A 40 -1.21 12.36 0.52
C MET A 40 -2.70 12.61 0.22
N LYS A 41 -3.57 12.49 1.20
CA LYS A 41 -4.99 12.83 1.06
C LYS A 41 -5.18 14.32 0.80
N LEU A 42 -4.54 15.17 1.61
CA LEU A 42 -4.64 16.63 1.51
C LEU A 42 -4.14 17.15 0.16
N PHE A 43 -3.00 16.64 -0.31
CA PHE A 43 -2.41 17.04 -1.58
C PHE A 43 -2.84 16.16 -2.76
N SER A 44 -3.95 15.46 -2.64
CA SER A 44 -4.51 14.56 -3.66
C SER A 44 -4.57 15.18 -5.07
N PRO A 45 -4.97 16.45 -5.28
CA PRO A 45 -4.98 17.07 -6.61
C PRO A 45 -3.61 17.09 -7.30
N ILE A 46 -2.53 17.27 -6.53
CA ILE A 46 -1.15 17.27 -7.07
C ILE A 46 -0.78 15.89 -7.62
N PHE A 47 -1.18 14.82 -6.94
CA PHE A 47 -0.95 13.46 -7.40
C PHE A 47 -1.68 13.16 -8.72
N TYR A 48 -2.91 13.65 -8.89
CA TYR A 48 -3.67 13.50 -10.13
C TYR A 48 -3.04 14.30 -11.30
N LEU A 49 -2.60 15.54 -11.05
CA LEU A 49 -1.87 16.32 -12.03
C LEU A 49 -0.55 15.64 -12.44
N ARG A 50 0.18 15.10 -11.47
CA ARG A 50 1.40 14.33 -11.73
C ARG A 50 1.11 13.09 -12.59
N LYS A 51 0.06 12.31 -12.30
CA LYS A 51 -0.35 11.17 -13.12
C LYS A 51 -0.63 11.58 -14.55
N SER A 52 -1.39 12.65 -14.75
CA SER A 52 -1.70 13.19 -16.08
C SER A 52 -0.43 13.61 -16.84
N PHE A 53 0.49 14.30 -16.15
CA PHE A 53 1.75 14.73 -16.73
C PHE A 53 2.69 13.56 -17.09
N TYR A 54 2.74 12.53 -16.23
CA TYR A 54 3.52 11.33 -16.51
C TYR A 54 2.90 10.50 -17.63
N HIS A 55 1.57 10.34 -17.67
CA HIS A 55 0.89 9.70 -18.79
C HIS A 55 1.16 10.43 -20.11
N PHE A 56 1.09 11.76 -20.13
CA PHE A 56 1.43 12.56 -21.32
C PHE A 56 2.89 12.37 -21.74
N LYS A 57 3.82 12.28 -20.80
CA LYS A 57 5.26 12.17 -21.06
C LYS A 57 5.71 10.74 -21.37
N LEU A 58 5.03 9.73 -20.85
CA LEU A 58 5.33 8.30 -21.05
C LEU A 58 4.44 7.65 -22.10
N SER A 59 3.32 8.24 -22.48
CA SER A 59 2.42 7.75 -23.53
C SER A 59 3.11 7.64 -24.91
N GLY A 60 4.25 8.30 -25.09
CA GLY A 60 5.11 8.10 -26.25
C GLY A 60 6.17 7.00 -26.09
N LYS A 61 6.27 6.38 -24.93
CA LYS A 61 7.20 5.27 -24.65
C LYS A 61 6.54 4.26 -23.73
N ASN A 62 5.54 3.57 -24.26
CA ASN A 62 5.17 2.29 -23.67
C ASN A 62 6.44 1.45 -23.63
N HIS A 63 6.79 0.95 -22.45
CA HIS A 63 7.79 -0.09 -22.33
C HIS A 63 7.05 -1.43 -22.28
N PRO A 64 6.63 -1.99 -23.43
CA PRO A 64 5.86 -3.24 -23.48
C PRO A 64 6.64 -4.40 -22.86
N SER A 65 7.97 -4.26 -22.74
CA SER A 65 8.82 -5.21 -22.06
C SER A 65 8.59 -5.33 -20.55
N LEU A 66 7.95 -4.34 -19.92
CA LEU A 66 7.61 -4.35 -18.49
C LEU A 66 6.19 -4.85 -18.22
N GLU A 67 5.34 -4.87 -19.23
CA GLU A 67 3.99 -5.41 -19.10
C GLU A 67 4.02 -6.92 -18.92
N LYS A 68 3.21 -7.42 -17.99
CA LYS A 68 3.05 -8.86 -17.73
C LYS A 68 1.58 -9.17 -17.59
N GLU A 69 1.18 -10.31 -18.17
CA GLU A 69 -0.15 -10.86 -17.95
C GLU A 69 -0.03 -12.07 -17.02
N VAL A 70 -0.76 -12.05 -15.91
CA VAL A 70 -0.79 -13.13 -14.93
C VAL A 70 -2.26 -13.35 -14.54
N PHE A 71 -2.74 -14.58 -14.67
CA PHE A 71 -4.13 -14.95 -14.40
C PHE A 71 -5.16 -14.10 -15.16
N GLY A 72 -4.85 -13.67 -16.39
CA GLY A 72 -5.72 -12.79 -17.19
C GLY A 72 -5.68 -11.31 -16.80
N ILE A 73 -4.92 -10.93 -15.79
CA ILE A 73 -4.74 -9.54 -15.37
C ILE A 73 -3.48 -8.98 -16.04
N LYS A 74 -3.64 -7.86 -16.76
CA LYS A 74 -2.54 -7.15 -17.43
C LYS A 74 -1.93 -6.10 -16.52
N PHE A 75 -0.77 -6.42 -15.95
CA PHE A 75 0.00 -5.53 -15.10
C PHE A 75 0.89 -4.62 -15.97
N PRO A 76 0.80 -3.28 -15.86
CA PRO A 76 1.60 -2.36 -16.67
C PRO A 76 3.11 -2.40 -16.35
N ASN A 77 3.46 -2.87 -15.15
CA ASN A 77 4.82 -3.19 -14.73
C ASN A 77 4.80 -4.13 -13.52
N PRO A 78 5.91 -4.84 -13.22
CA PRO A 78 5.97 -5.84 -12.16
C PRO A 78 6.18 -5.27 -10.74
N VAL A 79 6.21 -3.94 -10.56
CA VAL A 79 6.44 -3.31 -9.27
C VAL A 79 5.11 -2.92 -8.64
N GLY A 80 4.73 -3.59 -7.58
CA GLY A 80 3.51 -3.31 -6.81
C GLY A 80 3.82 -2.79 -5.42
N LEU A 81 2.85 -2.10 -4.83
CA LEU A 81 2.87 -1.78 -3.41
C LEU A 81 2.29 -2.94 -2.62
N ALA A 82 3.07 -3.50 -1.71
CA ALA A 82 2.64 -4.63 -0.88
C ALA A 82 1.62 -4.19 0.20
N ALA A 83 0.81 -5.16 0.64
CA ALA A 83 -0.09 -4.99 1.78
C ALA A 83 0.65 -4.49 3.03
N GLY A 84 -0.05 -3.72 3.85
CA GLY A 84 0.47 -3.15 5.09
C GLY A 84 0.75 -1.65 5.04
N PHE A 85 0.99 -1.05 3.87
CA PHE A 85 1.10 0.39 3.75
C PHE A 85 -0.27 1.06 3.71
N ASP A 86 -1.12 0.71 2.75
CA ASP A 86 -2.49 1.22 2.65
C ASP A 86 -3.50 0.17 3.13
N LYS A 87 -3.54 -0.06 4.44
CA LYS A 87 -4.37 -1.12 5.02
C LYS A 87 -5.86 -0.93 4.78
N ASN A 88 -6.28 0.31 4.73
CA ASN A 88 -7.69 0.69 4.70
C ASN A 88 -8.17 1.22 3.34
N ALA A 89 -7.39 1.04 2.27
CA ALA A 89 -7.69 1.58 0.94
C ALA A 89 -7.93 3.11 0.96
N GLU A 90 -7.08 3.84 1.65
CA GLU A 90 -7.24 5.29 1.84
C GLU A 90 -6.48 6.14 0.82
N VAL A 91 -5.36 5.61 0.29
CA VAL A 91 -4.43 6.35 -0.60
C VAL A 91 -3.99 5.56 -1.83
N TYR A 92 -4.65 4.45 -2.16
CA TYR A 92 -4.29 3.61 -3.31
C TYR A 92 -4.27 4.37 -4.64
N LYS A 93 -5.16 5.37 -4.81
CA LYS A 93 -5.17 6.22 -6.01
C LYS A 93 -3.92 7.09 -6.12
N GLN A 94 -3.51 7.71 -5.00
CA GLN A 94 -2.30 8.51 -4.92
C GLN A 94 -1.05 7.63 -5.12
N MET A 95 -1.02 6.45 -4.50
CA MET A 95 0.08 5.49 -4.67
C MET A 95 0.18 5.01 -6.13
N SER A 96 -0.93 4.71 -6.79
CA SER A 96 -0.95 4.38 -8.22
C SER A 96 -0.35 5.50 -9.09
N SER A 97 -0.50 6.76 -8.69
CA SER A 97 0.07 7.90 -9.41
C SER A 97 1.60 8.03 -9.26
N LEU A 98 2.21 7.32 -8.32
CA LEU A 98 3.65 7.25 -8.13
C LEU A 98 4.35 6.25 -9.06
N GLY A 99 3.58 5.45 -9.82
CA GLY A 99 4.10 4.55 -10.85
C GLY A 99 4.04 3.06 -10.49
N PHE A 100 3.44 2.69 -9.35
CA PHE A 100 3.18 1.29 -9.06
C PHE A 100 2.21 0.69 -10.09
N GLY A 101 2.52 -0.50 -10.57
CA GLY A 101 1.68 -1.24 -11.51
C GLY A 101 0.40 -1.79 -10.86
N PHE A 102 0.44 -2.04 -9.56
CA PHE A 102 -0.69 -2.52 -8.77
C PHE A 102 -0.48 -2.16 -7.29
N ILE A 103 -1.58 -2.16 -6.54
CA ILE A 103 -1.59 -1.82 -5.11
C ILE A 103 -2.28 -2.96 -4.36
N GLU A 104 -1.63 -3.53 -3.38
CA GLU A 104 -2.26 -4.49 -2.46
C GLU A 104 -2.64 -3.78 -1.16
N ILE A 105 -3.95 -3.75 -0.90
CA ILE A 105 -4.52 -3.17 0.33
C ILE A 105 -4.64 -4.25 1.41
N GLY A 106 -4.77 -3.84 2.66
CA GLY A 106 -4.96 -4.75 3.79
C GLY A 106 -3.71 -4.88 4.67
N THR A 107 -3.67 -5.85 5.54
CA THR A 107 -4.60 -7.00 5.71
C THR A 107 -5.94 -6.52 6.23
N VAL A 108 -6.99 -6.99 5.58
CA VAL A 108 -8.40 -6.71 5.91
C VAL A 108 -8.96 -7.87 6.74
N THR A 109 -9.73 -7.55 7.78
CA THR A 109 -10.48 -8.53 8.57
C THR A 109 -11.98 -8.22 8.51
N PRO A 110 -12.88 -9.20 8.77
CA PRO A 110 -14.32 -8.97 8.76
C PRO A 110 -14.74 -7.75 9.57
N VAL A 111 -14.29 -7.68 10.81
CA VAL A 111 -14.61 -6.59 11.74
C VAL A 111 -13.36 -5.74 11.96
N ALA A 112 -13.54 -4.45 12.17
CA ALA A 112 -12.47 -3.54 12.55
C ALA A 112 -11.73 -4.03 13.80
N GLN A 113 -10.41 -3.85 13.82
CA GLN A 113 -9.62 -4.16 15.02
C GLN A 113 -8.44 -3.20 15.15
N ASP A 114 -8.11 -2.83 16.40
CA ASP A 114 -7.05 -1.87 16.71
C ASP A 114 -5.64 -2.44 16.52
N GLY A 115 -5.51 -3.77 16.50
CA GLY A 115 -4.24 -4.48 16.46
C GLY A 115 -3.58 -4.54 17.85
N ASN A 116 -2.26 -4.71 17.87
CA ASN A 116 -1.50 -4.83 19.12
C ASN A 116 -1.24 -3.47 19.77
N PRO A 117 -0.97 -3.43 21.11
CA PRO A 117 -0.59 -2.20 21.80
C PRO A 117 0.64 -1.52 21.18
N LYS A 118 0.67 -0.20 21.20
CA LYS A 118 1.83 0.60 20.77
C LYS A 118 2.92 0.57 21.87
N LYS A 119 4.23 0.67 21.56
CA LYS A 119 4.82 0.79 20.23
C LYS A 119 4.86 -0.58 19.54
N ARG A 120 4.69 -0.60 18.23
CA ARG A 120 4.52 -1.84 17.46
C ARG A 120 5.23 -1.83 16.08
N ILE A 121 6.01 -0.79 15.81
CA ILE A 121 6.92 -0.69 14.66
C ILE A 121 8.27 -0.21 15.19
N PHE A 122 9.35 -0.90 14.81
CA PHE A 122 10.70 -0.63 15.27
C PHE A 122 11.65 -0.59 14.09
N ARG A 123 12.43 0.51 13.99
CA ARG A 123 13.48 0.64 12.99
C ARG A 123 14.78 0.07 13.55
N LEU A 124 15.40 -0.82 12.80
CA LEU A 124 16.75 -1.32 13.07
C LEU A 124 17.69 -0.56 12.12
N VAL A 125 18.14 0.62 12.57
CA VAL A 125 18.86 1.56 11.69
C VAL A 125 20.16 0.97 11.17
N ASN A 126 20.91 0.28 12.04
CA ASN A 126 22.19 -0.33 11.68
C ASN A 126 22.05 -1.46 10.66
N ASP A 127 20.92 -2.17 10.69
CA ASP A 127 20.64 -3.31 9.81
C ASP A 127 19.82 -2.92 8.58
N ASN A 128 19.49 -1.62 8.43
CA ASN A 128 18.56 -1.12 7.41
C ASN A 128 17.24 -1.92 7.35
N ALA A 129 16.75 -2.34 8.50
CA ALA A 129 15.59 -3.21 8.64
C ALA A 129 14.48 -2.57 9.47
N LEU A 130 13.30 -3.19 9.42
CA LEU A 130 12.12 -2.78 10.17
C LEU A 130 11.43 -4.04 10.72
N ILE A 131 11.16 -4.02 12.02
CA ILE A 131 10.34 -5.04 12.68
C ILE A 131 8.98 -4.45 13.01
N ASN A 132 7.92 -5.23 12.81
CA ASN A 132 6.59 -4.83 13.27
C ASN A 132 5.86 -5.98 13.96
N ARG A 133 4.93 -5.57 14.83
CA ARG A 133 3.94 -6.43 15.48
C ARG A 133 2.56 -5.76 15.44
N LEU A 134 2.16 -5.26 14.29
CA LEU A 134 0.96 -4.42 14.13
C LEU A 134 -0.34 -5.12 14.52
N GLY A 135 -0.47 -6.42 14.24
CA GLY A 135 -1.63 -7.22 14.63
C GLY A 135 -2.85 -6.93 13.78
N PHE A 136 -2.65 -6.68 12.47
CA PHE A 136 -3.70 -6.46 11.46
C PHE A 136 -4.72 -5.37 11.82
N ASN A 137 -4.23 -4.24 12.36
CA ASN A 137 -5.08 -3.08 12.60
C ASN A 137 -5.69 -2.58 11.28
N ASN A 138 -7.03 -2.52 11.23
CA ASN A 138 -7.79 -2.07 10.07
C ASN A 138 -9.23 -1.68 10.46
N ASP A 139 -9.93 -1.02 9.54
CA ASP A 139 -11.27 -0.47 9.75
C ASP A 139 -12.41 -1.48 9.53
N GLY A 140 -12.10 -2.74 9.16
CA GLY A 140 -13.08 -3.76 8.79
C GLY A 140 -13.45 -3.70 7.31
N VAL A 141 -13.93 -4.84 6.79
CA VAL A 141 -14.14 -5.04 5.35
C VAL A 141 -15.17 -4.08 4.76
N ASP A 142 -16.25 -3.76 5.47
CA ASP A 142 -17.34 -2.93 4.94
C ASP A 142 -16.86 -1.51 4.60
N LYS A 143 -16.11 -0.86 5.50
CA LYS A 143 -15.56 0.48 5.24
C LYS A 143 -14.56 0.48 4.09
N ILE A 144 -13.81 -0.61 3.94
CA ILE A 144 -12.83 -0.75 2.86
C ILE A 144 -13.55 -0.92 1.52
N VAL A 145 -14.61 -1.73 1.47
CA VAL A 145 -15.47 -1.88 0.29
C VAL A 145 -16.03 -0.53 -0.15
N ASP A 146 -16.57 0.27 0.79
CA ASP A 146 -17.11 1.60 0.48
C ASP A 146 -16.06 2.50 -0.19
N ARG A 147 -14.80 2.46 0.27
CA ARG A 147 -13.70 3.23 -0.33
C ARG A 147 -13.31 2.74 -1.72
N LEU A 148 -13.48 1.43 -1.98
CA LEU A 148 -13.14 0.81 -3.26
C LEU A 148 -14.21 0.95 -4.34
N ARG A 149 -15.44 1.34 -4.03
CA ARG A 149 -16.55 1.49 -5.01
C ARG A 149 -16.17 2.29 -6.25
N ASN A 150 -15.27 3.24 -6.12
CA ASN A 150 -14.81 4.12 -7.21
C ASN A 150 -13.31 3.96 -7.47
N LYS A 151 -12.78 2.71 -7.50
CA LYS A 151 -11.35 2.46 -7.70
C LYS A 151 -10.81 2.90 -9.07
N GLY A 152 -11.69 3.04 -10.06
CA GLY A 152 -11.28 3.32 -11.44
C GLY A 152 -10.45 2.17 -12.02
N ASN A 153 -9.43 2.50 -12.81
CA ASN A 153 -8.58 1.52 -13.50
C ASN A 153 -7.34 1.10 -12.68
N VAL A 154 -7.34 1.33 -11.37
CA VAL A 154 -6.22 0.89 -10.52
C VAL A 154 -6.35 -0.61 -10.27
N ILE A 155 -5.31 -1.38 -10.55
CA ILE A 155 -5.26 -2.81 -10.22
C ILE A 155 -5.06 -2.93 -8.71
N ILE A 156 -6.04 -3.51 -8.03
CA ILE A 156 -6.08 -3.66 -6.58
C ILE A 156 -6.04 -5.12 -6.20
N GLY A 157 -5.07 -5.49 -5.37
CA GLY A 157 -5.07 -6.74 -4.62
C GLY A 157 -5.72 -6.54 -3.25
N GLY A 158 -6.54 -7.47 -2.80
CA GLY A 158 -7.10 -7.49 -1.47
C GLY A 158 -6.41 -8.53 -0.60
N ASN A 159 -5.62 -8.12 0.39
CA ASN A 159 -5.03 -9.04 1.35
C ASN A 159 -5.99 -9.26 2.51
N ILE A 160 -6.41 -10.49 2.72
CA ILE A 160 -7.41 -10.85 3.74
C ILE A 160 -6.83 -11.69 4.85
N GLY A 161 -7.35 -11.50 6.05
CA GLY A 161 -6.94 -12.23 7.24
C GLY A 161 -8.09 -12.43 8.23
N LYS A 162 -7.84 -13.27 9.20
CA LYS A 162 -8.77 -13.56 10.29
C LYS A 162 -8.68 -12.49 11.40
N ASN A 163 -9.81 -12.16 12.03
CA ASN A 163 -9.81 -11.36 13.25
C ASN A 163 -9.04 -12.05 14.40
N LYS A 164 -8.46 -11.25 15.27
CA LYS A 164 -7.70 -11.76 16.43
C LYS A 164 -8.59 -12.57 17.37
N VAL A 165 -9.82 -12.14 17.55
CA VAL A 165 -10.80 -12.76 18.47
C VAL A 165 -11.40 -14.05 17.92
N THR A 166 -11.37 -14.27 16.61
CA THR A 166 -11.90 -15.48 15.98
C THR A 166 -10.99 -16.67 16.29
N PRO A 167 -11.49 -17.77 16.83
CA PRO A 167 -10.74 -19.01 17.02
C PRO A 167 -10.17 -19.54 15.71
N ASN A 168 -9.07 -20.29 15.75
CA ASN A 168 -8.42 -20.77 14.52
C ASN A 168 -9.29 -21.77 13.74
N GLU A 169 -10.08 -22.57 14.43
CA GLU A 169 -11.07 -23.50 13.85
C GLU A 169 -12.13 -22.80 13.02
N ASN A 170 -12.45 -21.54 13.34
CA ASN A 170 -13.44 -20.71 12.66
C ASN A 170 -12.79 -19.73 11.65
N ALA A 171 -11.48 -19.82 11.43
CA ALA A 171 -10.74 -18.91 10.53
C ALA A 171 -11.33 -18.87 9.12
N LYS A 172 -11.85 -20.02 8.63
CA LYS A 172 -12.48 -20.13 7.31
C LYS A 172 -13.64 -19.14 7.14
N ASP A 173 -14.44 -18.92 8.16
CA ASP A 173 -15.62 -18.07 8.09
C ASP A 173 -15.20 -16.60 7.89
N ASP A 174 -14.18 -16.14 8.60
CA ASP A 174 -13.60 -14.80 8.44
C ASP A 174 -13.06 -14.58 7.01
N TYR A 175 -12.35 -15.57 6.48
CA TYR A 175 -11.85 -15.50 5.11
C TYR A 175 -13.00 -15.45 4.09
N LEU A 176 -14.05 -16.23 4.29
CA LEU A 176 -15.22 -16.24 3.40
C LEU A 176 -16.01 -14.93 3.46
N ILE A 177 -16.13 -14.30 4.63
CA ILE A 177 -16.76 -12.98 4.77
C ILE A 177 -15.97 -11.94 3.96
N CYS A 178 -14.66 -11.86 4.18
CA CYS A 178 -13.81 -10.92 3.45
C CYS A 178 -13.78 -11.21 1.95
N PHE A 179 -13.72 -12.49 1.56
CA PHE A 179 -13.74 -12.91 0.16
C PHE A 179 -15.02 -12.42 -0.55
N LYS A 180 -16.19 -12.72 0.02
CA LYS A 180 -17.47 -12.34 -0.57
C LYS A 180 -17.63 -10.81 -0.67
N ALA A 181 -17.20 -10.08 0.36
CA ALA A 181 -17.32 -8.64 0.38
C ALA A 181 -16.39 -7.95 -0.62
N LEU A 182 -15.17 -8.47 -0.82
CA LEU A 182 -14.18 -7.86 -1.71
C LEU A 182 -14.24 -8.35 -3.16
N TYR A 183 -14.94 -9.45 -3.44
CA TYR A 183 -14.91 -10.15 -4.73
C TYR A 183 -15.13 -9.22 -5.94
N ASP A 184 -16.12 -8.35 -5.86
CA ASP A 184 -16.47 -7.42 -6.95
C ASP A 184 -15.68 -6.10 -6.90
N HIS A 185 -14.79 -5.93 -5.92
CA HIS A 185 -14.10 -4.66 -5.67
C HIS A 185 -12.59 -4.72 -5.87
N VAL A 186 -12.00 -5.92 -5.99
CA VAL A 186 -10.56 -6.12 -6.20
C VAL A 186 -10.31 -6.96 -7.44
N ASP A 187 -9.10 -6.88 -8.00
CA ASP A 187 -8.72 -7.63 -9.20
C ASP A 187 -8.13 -9.00 -8.85
N TYR A 188 -7.57 -9.14 -7.66
CA TYR A 188 -7.11 -10.41 -7.09
C TYR A 188 -7.17 -10.39 -5.57
N LEU A 189 -7.13 -11.57 -4.97
CA LEU A 189 -7.06 -11.74 -3.52
C LEU A 189 -5.77 -12.43 -3.11
N SER A 190 -5.21 -12.01 -2.01
CA SER A 190 -4.15 -12.70 -1.31
C SER A 190 -4.56 -13.06 0.12
N LEU A 191 -4.02 -14.15 0.62
CA LEU A 191 -4.29 -14.64 1.96
C LEU A 191 -3.02 -14.54 2.79
N ILE A 192 -3.11 -13.91 3.95
CA ILE A 192 -2.05 -13.99 4.91
C ILE A 192 -2.30 -15.19 5.84
N HIS A 193 -1.45 -16.21 5.70
CA HIS A 193 -1.46 -17.32 6.65
C HIS A 193 -0.85 -16.86 7.95
N ILE A 194 -1.52 -17.17 9.07
CA ILE A 194 -0.93 -16.99 10.37
C ILE A 194 0.08 -18.13 10.58
N TRP A 195 1.23 -18.01 9.93
CA TRP A 195 2.38 -18.75 10.38
C TRP A 195 2.78 -18.17 11.74
N ARG A 196 2.72 -19.00 12.76
CA ARG A 196 3.36 -18.66 14.03
C ARG A 196 4.85 -18.46 13.74
N CYS A 197 5.29 -17.22 13.62
CA CYS A 197 6.67 -16.91 14.00
C CYS A 197 6.75 -17.20 15.51
N ARG A 198 7.26 -18.35 15.85
CA ARG A 198 7.66 -18.68 17.20
C ARG A 198 8.94 -17.96 17.52
#